data_7049d03079300b5f69e1de4d868b4aa1
#
_entry.id   7049d03079300b5f69e1de4d868b4aa1
#
_cell.length_a   1.000
_cell.length_b   1.000
_cell.length_c   1.000
_cell.angle_alpha   90.00
_cell.angle_beta   90.00
_cell.angle_gamma   90.00
#
_symmetry.space_group_name_H-M   'P 1'
#
loop_
_entity.id
_entity.type
_entity.pdbx_description
1 polymer ?
#
loop_
_entity_poly.entity_id
_entity_poly.type
_entity_poly.pdbx_seq_one_letter_code
_entity_poly.pdbx_strand_id
1 'polypeptide(L)'
;MEIKIVENSKNIDCDLLVVNMFENQKTSNEFANKHAIEEDDFKGKFNETYLLQTYGQEKAKKILVIGFGKKEEFNAHKLREAVVKSIKKAMSIFAKKVAFSLEGIEFDYSE
;
A
#
# COMPACT_ATOMS: atom_id res chain seq x y z
N MET A 1 4.42 9.23 -15.51
CA MET A 1 4.24 8.80 -14.09
C MET A 1 5.59 8.53 -13.47
N GLU A 2 5.85 9.15 -12.35
CA GLU A 2 7.06 8.92 -11.59
C GLU A 2 6.75 7.90 -10.47
N ILE A 3 7.51 6.82 -10.41
CA ILE A 3 7.33 5.76 -9.41
C ILE A 3 8.57 5.69 -8.55
N LYS A 4 8.39 5.73 -7.24
CA LYS A 4 9.48 5.69 -6.27
C LYS A 4 9.18 4.60 -5.25
N ILE A 5 10.20 3.84 -4.89
CA ILE A 5 10.10 2.85 -3.83
C ILE A 5 10.70 3.46 -2.57
N VAL A 6 9.96 3.41 -1.47
CA VAL A 6 10.38 3.99 -0.19
C VAL A 6 10.39 2.93 0.90
N GLU A 7 11.27 3.09 1.88
CA GLU A 7 11.41 2.13 2.98
C GLU A 7 10.41 2.37 4.10
N ASN A 8 9.93 3.61 4.23
CA ASN A 8 8.91 3.93 5.22
C ASN A 8 7.82 4.77 4.56
N SER A 9 6.71 4.95 5.26
CA SER A 9 5.53 5.61 4.71
C SER A 9 5.24 6.97 5.35
N LYS A 10 6.20 7.53 6.09
CA LYS A 10 6.01 8.81 6.78
C LYS A 10 6.52 9.98 5.95
N ASN A 11 5.74 11.05 5.91
CA ASN A 11 6.13 12.33 5.30
C ASN A 11 6.55 12.22 3.83
N ILE A 12 5.87 11.36 3.07
CA ILE A 12 6.16 11.16 1.66
C ILE A 12 5.26 12.09 0.84
N ASP A 13 5.89 13.04 0.15
CA ASP A 13 5.18 13.97 -0.73
C ASP A 13 4.95 13.31 -2.08
N CYS A 14 3.71 12.91 -2.34
CA CYS A 14 3.33 12.22 -3.56
C CYS A 14 1.82 12.34 -3.79
N ASP A 15 1.39 11.96 -4.98
CA ASP A 15 -0.03 11.92 -5.31
C ASP A 15 -0.69 10.67 -4.74
N LEU A 16 0.00 9.55 -4.78
CA LEU A 16 -0.49 8.28 -4.25
C LEU A 16 0.63 7.56 -3.51
N LEU A 17 0.40 7.28 -2.25
CA LEU A 17 1.26 6.41 -1.45
C LEU A 17 0.60 5.04 -1.35
N VAL A 18 1.30 4.01 -1.79
CA VAL A 18 0.82 2.63 -1.71
C VAL A 18 1.44 1.98 -0.47
N VAL A 19 0.60 1.49 0.41
CA VAL A 19 1.02 0.76 1.61
C VAL A 19 0.39 -0.62 1.61
N ASN A 20 1.01 -1.54 2.31
CA ASN A 20 0.57 -2.94 2.32
C ASN A 20 -0.08 -3.32 3.66
N MET A 21 -0.85 -4.40 3.63
CA MET A 21 -1.46 -4.97 4.81
C MET A 21 -1.62 -6.47 4.62
N PHE A 22 -1.11 -7.26 5.54
CA PHE A 22 -1.38 -8.70 5.56
C PHE A 22 -2.76 -8.97 6.15
N GLU A 23 -3.36 -10.09 5.78
CA GLU A 23 -4.72 -10.44 6.19
C GLU A 23 -4.85 -10.45 7.72
N ASN A 24 -5.86 -9.72 8.21
CA ASN A 24 -6.17 -9.57 9.62
C ASN A 24 -5.05 -8.98 10.47
N GLN A 25 -4.10 -8.28 9.83
CA GLN A 25 -3.02 -7.58 10.52
C GLN A 25 -3.12 -6.09 10.26
N LYS A 26 -2.39 -5.30 11.03
CA LYS A 26 -2.34 -3.86 10.82
C LYS A 26 -1.35 -3.52 9.71
N THR A 27 -1.64 -2.46 8.96
CA THR A 27 -0.62 -1.87 8.10
C THR A 27 0.37 -1.06 8.93
N SER A 28 1.57 -0.86 8.42
CA SER A 28 2.58 -0.04 9.09
C SER A 28 2.28 1.46 9.04
N ASN A 29 1.40 1.90 8.17
CA ASN A 29 1.04 3.32 8.04
C ASN A 29 -0.03 3.69 9.08
N GLU A 30 0.28 4.62 9.97
CA GLU A 30 -0.62 5.01 11.06
C GLU A 30 -1.94 5.60 10.56
N PHE A 31 -1.89 6.46 9.55
CA PHE A 31 -3.08 7.07 8.99
C PHE A 31 -4.00 6.01 8.39
N ALA A 32 -3.43 5.09 7.63
CA ALA A 32 -4.19 4.01 7.01
C ALA A 32 -4.76 3.05 8.06
N ASN A 33 -4.01 2.74 9.12
CA ASN A 33 -4.54 1.92 10.23
C ASN A 33 -5.78 2.55 10.86
N LYS A 34 -5.71 3.84 11.12
CA LYS A 34 -6.81 4.55 11.76
C LYS A 34 -8.08 4.54 10.91
N HIS A 35 -7.94 4.64 9.58
CA HIS A 35 -9.10 4.76 8.69
C HIS A 35 -9.50 3.46 8.01
N ALA A 36 -8.53 2.63 7.58
CA ALA A 36 -8.83 1.42 6.84
C ALA A 36 -9.30 0.27 7.73
N ILE A 37 -8.75 0.17 8.95
CA ILE A 37 -9.06 -0.94 9.84
C ILE A 37 -10.44 -0.78 10.49
N GLU A 38 -10.94 0.46 10.58
CA GLU A 38 -12.29 0.70 11.08
C GLU A 38 -13.37 0.27 10.08
N GLU A 39 -12.98 -0.02 8.84
CA GLU A 39 -13.91 -0.51 7.81
C GLU A 39 -14.02 -2.03 7.90
N ASP A 40 -15.21 -2.53 8.22
CA ASP A 40 -15.44 -3.98 8.36
C ASP A 40 -15.22 -4.76 7.08
N ASP A 41 -15.27 -4.09 5.93
CA ASP A 41 -15.16 -4.75 4.63
C ASP A 41 -13.74 -4.97 4.15
N PHE A 42 -12.74 -4.30 4.74
CA PHE A 42 -11.34 -4.44 4.32
C PHE A 42 -10.54 -5.22 5.36
N LYS A 43 -10.06 -6.39 4.98
CA LYS A 43 -9.33 -7.30 5.87
C LYS A 43 -7.90 -7.58 5.45
N GLY A 44 -7.46 -7.03 4.33
CA GLY A 44 -6.12 -7.27 3.81
C GLY A 44 -5.98 -8.56 3.03
N LYS A 45 -7.09 -9.16 2.58
CA LYS A 45 -7.02 -10.34 1.72
C LYS A 45 -6.27 -10.02 0.44
N PHE A 46 -5.66 -11.03 -0.16
CA PHE A 46 -4.84 -10.84 -1.35
C PHE A 46 -5.62 -10.10 -2.44
N ASN A 47 -5.01 -9.05 -2.98
CA ASN A 47 -5.58 -8.17 -4.01
C ASN A 47 -6.76 -7.31 -3.59
N GLU A 48 -7.19 -7.32 -2.33
CA GLU A 48 -8.11 -6.29 -1.85
C GLU A 48 -7.40 -4.94 -1.84
N THR A 49 -8.13 -3.88 -2.16
CA THR A 49 -7.59 -2.52 -2.12
C THR A 49 -8.55 -1.60 -1.40
N TYR A 50 -8.00 -0.60 -0.73
CA TYR A 50 -8.77 0.44 -0.07
C TYR A 50 -8.10 1.78 -0.34
N LEU A 51 -8.80 2.68 -1.03
CA LEU A 51 -8.26 4.00 -1.37
C LEU A 51 -8.75 5.03 -0.37
N LEU A 52 -7.79 5.71 0.26
CA LEU A 52 -8.06 6.73 1.27
C LEU A 52 -7.73 8.11 0.73
N GLN A 53 -8.62 9.07 1.00
CA GLN A 53 -8.33 10.48 0.81
C GLN A 53 -7.72 11.03 2.08
N THR A 54 -6.64 11.79 2.00
CA THR A 54 -5.97 12.31 3.20
C THR A 54 -6.46 13.70 3.59
N TYR A 55 -7.10 14.41 2.66
CA TYR A 55 -7.64 15.74 2.90
C TYR A 55 -6.62 16.72 3.53
N GLY A 56 -5.36 16.62 3.10
CA GLY A 56 -4.29 17.48 3.61
C GLY A 56 -3.74 17.11 4.98
N GLN A 57 -4.22 16.04 5.60
CA GLN A 57 -3.69 15.57 6.88
C GLN A 57 -2.35 14.86 6.74
N GLU A 58 -2.00 14.44 5.53
CA GLU A 58 -0.73 13.80 5.20
C GLU A 58 -0.14 14.49 3.97
N LYS A 59 1.18 14.33 3.77
CA LYS A 59 1.82 14.87 2.57
C LYS A 59 1.40 14.12 1.32
N ALA A 60 1.16 12.82 1.41
CA ALA A 60 0.54 12.07 0.33
C ALA A 60 -0.90 12.52 0.18
N LYS A 61 -1.32 12.78 -1.05
CA LYS A 61 -2.70 13.24 -1.32
C LYS A 61 -3.70 12.12 -1.12
N LYS A 62 -3.33 10.90 -1.49
CA LYS A 62 -4.14 9.70 -1.34
C LYS A 62 -3.25 8.55 -0.87
N ILE A 63 -3.85 7.62 -0.15
CA ILE A 63 -3.16 6.39 0.29
C ILE A 63 -3.96 5.21 -0.21
N LEU A 64 -3.29 4.30 -0.91
CA LEU A 64 -3.86 3.03 -1.33
C LEU A 64 -3.33 1.93 -0.42
N VAL A 65 -4.22 1.30 0.33
CA VAL A 65 -3.87 0.12 1.11
C VAL A 65 -4.15 -1.09 0.23
N ILE A 66 -3.13 -1.91 0.01
CA ILE A 66 -3.26 -3.13 -0.78
C ILE A 66 -3.09 -4.35 0.11
N GLY A 67 -4.03 -5.29 0.00
CA GLY A 67 -3.98 -6.53 0.76
C GLY A 67 -2.98 -7.51 0.16
N PHE A 68 -2.11 -8.06 1.02
CA PHE A 68 -1.12 -9.06 0.63
C PHE A 68 -1.58 -10.48 0.92
N GLY A 69 -2.74 -10.64 1.57
CA GLY A 69 -3.23 -11.95 1.96
C GLY A 69 -2.50 -12.48 3.20
N LYS A 70 -2.50 -13.79 3.35
CA LYS A 70 -1.85 -14.43 4.49
C LYS A 70 -0.34 -14.29 4.41
N LYS A 71 0.29 -13.88 5.49
CA LYS A 71 1.72 -13.64 5.54
C LYS A 71 2.54 -14.87 5.15
N GLU A 72 2.12 -16.04 5.60
CA GLU A 72 2.78 -17.32 5.32
C GLU A 72 2.66 -17.77 3.86
N GLU A 73 1.73 -17.21 3.11
CA GLU A 73 1.55 -17.51 1.69
C GLU A 73 2.16 -16.46 0.77
N PHE A 74 2.69 -15.38 1.35
CA PHE A 74 3.23 -14.27 0.56
C PHE A 74 4.57 -14.66 -0.07
N ASN A 75 4.76 -14.27 -1.34
CA ASN A 75 5.98 -14.56 -2.09
C ASN A 75 6.23 -13.47 -3.13
N ALA A 76 7.33 -13.58 -3.87
CA ALA A 76 7.72 -12.58 -4.86
C ALA A 76 6.70 -12.45 -6.00
N HIS A 77 6.04 -13.54 -6.38
CA HIS A 77 5.01 -13.50 -7.42
C HIS A 77 3.82 -12.64 -6.98
N LYS A 78 3.37 -12.82 -5.73
CA LYS A 78 2.28 -12.03 -5.18
C LYS A 78 2.66 -10.57 -5.02
N LEU A 79 3.91 -10.28 -4.66
CA LEU A 79 4.40 -8.91 -4.60
C LEU A 79 4.32 -8.26 -5.98
N ARG A 80 4.73 -8.96 -7.04
CA ARG A 80 4.66 -8.42 -8.40
C ARG A 80 3.22 -8.13 -8.82
N GLU A 81 2.28 -9.02 -8.50
CA GLU A 81 0.88 -8.79 -8.78
C GLU A 81 0.34 -7.57 -8.04
N ALA A 82 0.74 -7.41 -6.78
CA ALA A 82 0.33 -6.25 -5.97
C ALA A 82 0.86 -4.95 -6.56
N VAL A 83 2.11 -4.93 -7.01
CA VAL A 83 2.70 -3.75 -7.66
C VAL A 83 1.96 -3.40 -8.94
N VAL A 84 1.68 -4.39 -9.78
CA VAL A 84 0.94 -4.16 -11.04
C VAL A 84 -0.44 -3.60 -10.74
N LYS A 85 -1.14 -4.14 -9.77
CA LYS A 85 -2.47 -3.66 -9.40
C LYS A 85 -2.43 -2.23 -8.88
N SER A 86 -1.42 -1.91 -8.09
CA SER A 86 -1.21 -0.57 -7.56
C SER A 86 -0.95 0.44 -8.67
N ILE A 87 -0.14 0.07 -9.67
CA ILE A 87 0.15 0.92 -10.81
C ILE A 87 -1.11 1.16 -11.64
N LYS A 88 -1.90 0.13 -11.87
CA LYS A 88 -3.17 0.27 -12.59
C LYS A 88 -4.12 1.22 -11.86
N LYS A 89 -4.17 1.13 -10.55
CA LYS A 89 -4.98 2.05 -9.74
C LYS A 89 -4.46 3.48 -9.84
N ALA A 90 -3.14 3.65 -9.75
CA ALA A 90 -2.53 4.97 -9.89
C ALA A 90 -2.85 5.61 -11.24
N MET A 91 -2.81 4.82 -12.32
CA MET A 91 -3.18 5.30 -13.64
C MET A 91 -4.65 5.71 -13.70
N SER A 92 -5.53 4.94 -13.08
CA SER A 92 -6.97 5.21 -13.09
C SER A 92 -7.35 6.52 -12.39
N ILE A 93 -6.53 6.97 -11.45
CA ILE A 93 -6.75 8.23 -10.73
C ILE A 93 -5.82 9.34 -11.21
N PHE A 94 -5.11 9.12 -12.30
CA PHE A 94 -4.20 10.11 -12.93
C PHE A 94 -3.10 10.60 -11.99
N ALA A 95 -2.59 9.73 -11.12
CA ALA A 95 -1.48 10.06 -10.24
C ALA A 95 -0.22 10.28 -11.06
N LYS A 96 0.52 11.36 -10.76
CA LYS A 96 1.78 11.65 -11.44
C LYS A 96 2.98 11.16 -10.66
N LYS A 97 2.93 11.27 -9.33
CA LYS A 97 3.97 10.81 -8.42
C LYS A 97 3.40 9.71 -7.53
N VAL A 98 3.96 8.52 -7.63
CA VAL A 98 3.52 7.35 -6.87
C VAL A 98 4.70 6.86 -6.02
N ALA A 99 4.47 6.68 -4.73
CA ALA A 99 5.44 6.06 -3.84
C ALA A 99 4.90 4.70 -3.39
N PHE A 100 5.72 3.66 -3.53
CA PHE A 100 5.38 2.32 -3.06
C PHE A 100 6.20 2.02 -1.82
N SER A 101 5.53 1.84 -0.68
CA SER A 101 6.20 1.57 0.58
C SER A 101 6.44 0.08 0.77
N LEU A 102 7.68 -0.28 1.08
CA LEU A 102 8.06 -1.64 1.44
C LEU A 102 8.08 -1.86 2.96
N GLU A 103 7.60 -0.89 3.72
CA GLU A 103 7.57 -0.98 5.18
C GLU A 103 6.78 -2.22 5.62
N GLY A 104 7.36 -2.98 6.54
CA GLY A 104 6.74 -4.21 7.03
C GLY A 104 6.96 -5.44 6.16
N ILE A 105 7.63 -5.28 5.01
CA ILE A 105 7.94 -6.41 4.13
C ILE A 105 9.38 -6.87 4.41
N GLU A 106 9.54 -8.15 4.71
CA GLU A 106 10.85 -8.78 4.87
C GLU A 106 11.16 -9.57 3.61
N PHE A 107 12.35 -9.34 3.06
CA PHE A 107 12.82 -10.08 1.90
C PHE A 107 13.98 -10.99 2.30
N ASP A 108 13.99 -12.19 1.77
CA ASP A 108 15.14 -13.08 1.86
C ASP A 108 15.97 -12.88 0.60
N TYR A 109 17.13 -12.28 0.76
CA TYR A 109 18.06 -12.03 -0.34
C TYR A 109 19.08 -13.15 -0.53
N SER A 110 18.94 -14.24 0.18
CA SER A 110 19.91 -15.34 0.15
C SER A 110 19.76 -16.24 -1.08
N GLU A 111 18.74 -16.07 -1.86
CA GLU A 111 18.49 -16.87 -3.06
C GLU A 111 19.19 -16.36 -4.30
#